data_99b674aa0e60ba61505a23e82c20f6d1
#
_entry.id   99b674aa0e60ba61505a23e82c20f6d1
#
_cell.length_a   1.000
_cell.length_b   1.000
_cell.length_c   1.000
_cell.angle_alpha   90.00
_cell.angle_beta   90.00
_cell.angle_gamma   90.00
#
_symmetry.space_group_name_H-M   'P 1'
#
loop_
_entity.id
_entity.type
_entity.pdbx_description
1 polymer ?
#
loop_
_entity_poly.entity_id
_entity_poly.type
_entity_poly.pdbx_seq_one_letter_code
_entity_poly.pdbx_strand_id
1 'polypeptide(L)' 'MYSTTWCGDCRMAKRWFDSHSIAYEDINIEEDEQAAEFVVKVNGGKRTVPTIIFPDGSILVEPSARELAAKFAQ' A
#
# COMPACT_ATOMS: atom_id res chain seq x y z
N MET A 1 -2.69 3.37 -2.45
CA MET A 1 -2.39 2.08 -1.79
C MET A 1 -3.27 0.99 -2.36
N TYR A 2 -2.67 -0.11 -2.72
CA TYR A 2 -3.39 -1.30 -3.19
C TYR A 2 -3.57 -2.24 -2.00
N SER A 3 -4.80 -2.63 -1.71
CA SER A 3 -5.14 -3.37 -0.49
C SER A 3 -6.26 -4.39 -0.71
N THR A 4 -6.53 -5.16 0.35
CA THR A 4 -7.70 -6.03 0.43
C THR A 4 -8.40 -5.76 1.77
N THR A 5 -9.66 -6.20 1.88
CA THR A 5 -10.45 -5.95 3.09
C THR A 5 -10.03 -6.82 4.28
N TRP A 6 -9.39 -7.97 4.00
CA TRP A 6 -9.00 -8.93 5.05
C TRP A 6 -7.55 -8.80 5.50
N CYS A 7 -6.81 -7.85 4.97
CA CYS A 7 -5.38 -7.69 5.22
C CYS A 7 -5.11 -6.86 6.48
N GLY A 8 -4.49 -7.47 7.49
CA GLY A 8 -4.14 -6.77 8.73
C GLY A 8 -3.10 -5.68 8.54
N ASP A 9 -2.10 -5.94 7.69
CA ASP A 9 -1.06 -4.96 7.39
C ASP A 9 -1.63 -3.76 6.62
N CYS A 10 -2.64 -3.99 5.79
CA CYS A 10 -3.34 -2.91 5.09
C CYS A 10 -4.07 -2.02 6.10
N ARG A 11 -4.73 -2.61 7.09
CA ARG A 11 -5.42 -1.85 8.14
C ARG A 11 -4.44 -1.02 8.95
N MET A 12 -3.30 -1.59 9.29
CA MET A 12 -2.25 -0.86 10.02
C MET A 12 -1.76 0.34 9.21
N ALA A 13 -1.50 0.15 7.92
CA ALA A 13 -1.06 1.23 7.05
C ALA A 13 -2.11 2.34 6.97
N LYS A 14 -3.39 1.98 6.82
CA LYS A 14 -4.49 2.95 6.80
C LYS A 14 -4.57 3.76 8.08
N ARG A 15 -4.47 3.10 9.24
CA ARG A 15 -4.47 3.79 10.53
C ARG A 15 -3.28 4.73 10.65
N TRP A 16 -2.13 4.30 10.18
CA TRP A 16 -0.92 5.13 10.22
C TRP A 16 -1.11 6.40 9.39
N PHE A 17 -1.61 6.27 8.14
CA PHE A 17 -1.91 7.42 7.30
C PHE A 17 -2.92 8.36 7.95
N ASP A 18 -4.02 7.80 8.49
CA ASP A 18 -5.07 8.60 9.13
C ASP A 18 -4.55 9.34 10.35
N SER A 19 -3.73 8.67 11.18
CA SER A 19 -3.19 9.30 12.40
C SER A 19 -2.17 10.38 12.10
N HIS A 20 -1.55 10.37 10.91
CA HIS A 20 -0.59 11.38 10.49
C HIS A 20 -1.19 12.38 9.50
N SER A 21 -2.50 12.35 9.31
CA SER A 21 -3.24 13.26 8.42
C SER A 21 -2.71 13.23 6.98
N ILE A 22 -2.32 12.06 6.51
CA ILE A 22 -1.82 11.87 5.14
C ILE A 22 -2.95 11.35 4.26
N ALA A 23 -3.27 12.11 3.21
CA ALA A 23 -4.27 11.69 2.23
C ALA A 23 -3.70 10.60 1.33
N TYR A 24 -4.53 9.60 1.01
CA TYR A 24 -4.15 8.51 0.11
C TYR A 24 -5.36 7.98 -0.62
N GLU A 25 -5.12 7.33 -1.75
CA GLU A 25 -6.16 6.62 -2.49
C GLU A 25 -6.04 5.13 -2.16
N ASP A 26 -7.15 4.52 -1.75
CA ASP A 26 -7.21 3.11 -1.40
C ASP A 26 -7.92 2.35 -2.52
N ILE A 27 -7.20 1.42 -3.15
CA ILE A 27 -7.71 0.61 -4.25
C ILE A 27 -7.80 -0.84 -3.78
N ASN A 28 -9.03 -1.37 -3.73
CA ASN A 28 -9.24 -2.77 -3.38
C ASN A 28 -9.00 -3.63 -4.62
N ILE A 29 -7.93 -4.42 -4.61
CA ILE A 29 -7.55 -5.24 -5.76
C ILE A 29 -8.50 -6.40 -6.02
N GLU A 30 -9.36 -6.74 -5.07
CA GLU A 30 -10.37 -7.77 -5.27
C GLU A 30 -11.53 -7.27 -6.12
N GLU A 31 -11.70 -5.95 -6.22
CA GLU A 31 -12.77 -5.33 -7.00
C GLU A 31 -12.25 -4.72 -8.32
N ASP A 32 -10.94 -4.76 -8.56
CA ASP A 32 -10.31 -4.15 -9.72
C ASP A 32 -9.22 -5.07 -10.27
N GLU A 33 -9.55 -5.79 -11.35
CA GLU A 33 -8.63 -6.74 -11.96
C GLU A 33 -7.36 -6.09 -12.51
N GLN A 34 -7.47 -4.88 -13.04
CA GLN A 34 -6.30 -4.16 -13.57
C GLN A 34 -5.35 -3.79 -12.44
N ALA A 35 -5.89 -3.37 -11.31
CA ALA A 35 -5.10 -3.08 -10.12
C ALA A 35 -4.42 -4.34 -9.60
N ALA A 36 -5.12 -5.47 -9.57
CA ALA A 36 -4.56 -6.75 -9.16
C ALA A 36 -3.41 -7.17 -10.08
N GLU A 37 -3.57 -7.02 -11.39
CA GLU A 37 -2.51 -7.31 -12.35
C GLU A 37 -1.29 -6.42 -12.14
N PHE A 38 -1.51 -5.14 -11.85
CA PHE A 38 -0.43 -4.21 -11.56
C PHE A 38 0.36 -4.66 -10.32
N VAL A 39 -0.33 -5.03 -9.24
CA VAL A 39 0.29 -5.52 -8.01
C VAL A 39 1.14 -6.77 -8.27
N VAL A 40 0.60 -7.71 -9.04
CA VAL A 40 1.32 -8.93 -9.43
C VAL A 40 2.59 -8.58 -10.22
N LYS A 41 2.46 -7.65 -11.16
CA LYS A 41 3.57 -7.24 -12.00
C LYS A 41 4.72 -6.63 -11.21
N VAL A 42 4.42 -5.72 -10.27
CA VAL A 42 5.46 -5.05 -9.48
C VAL A 42 6.05 -5.93 -8.39
N ASN A 43 5.36 -7.00 -8.01
CA ASN A 43 5.79 -7.92 -6.96
C ASN A 43 6.33 -9.25 -7.49
N GLY A 44 6.71 -9.29 -8.76
CA GLY A 44 7.34 -10.47 -9.33
C GLY A 44 6.43 -11.70 -9.41
N GLY A 45 5.14 -11.51 -9.60
CA GLY A 45 4.16 -12.59 -9.77
C GLY A 45 3.28 -12.87 -8.56
N LYS A 46 3.42 -12.10 -7.49
CA LYS A 46 2.64 -12.30 -6.25
C LYS A 46 1.64 -11.17 -6.03
N ARG A 47 0.47 -11.51 -5.46
CA ARG A 47 -0.56 -10.52 -5.10
C ARG A 47 -0.32 -10.00 -3.68
N THR A 48 0.86 -9.45 -3.44
CA THR A 48 1.27 -8.96 -2.11
C THR A 48 0.60 -7.63 -1.79
N VAL A 49 -0.06 -7.53 -0.66
CA VAL A 49 -0.69 -6.31 -0.18
C VAL A 49 -0.27 -6.04 1.27
N PRO A 50 -0.19 -4.78 1.71
CA PRO A 50 -0.38 -3.58 0.90
C PRO A 50 0.81 -3.28 -0.02
N THR A 51 0.52 -2.79 -1.21
CA THR A 51 1.53 -2.23 -2.12
C THR A 51 1.23 -0.75 -2.26
N ILE A 52 2.17 0.10 -1.86
CA ILE A 52 1.96 1.54 -1.78
C ILE A 52 2.89 2.24 -2.76
N ILE A 53 2.30 3.08 -3.62
CA ILE A 53 3.06 3.88 -4.58
C ILE A 53 3.01 5.33 -4.16
N PHE A 54 4.17 5.97 -4.11
CA PHE A 54 4.31 7.35 -3.70
C PHE A 54 4.39 8.28 -4.90
N PRO A 55 4.11 9.59 -4.71
CA PRO A 55 4.16 10.55 -5.83
C PRO A 55 5.51 10.62 -6.53
N ASP A 56 6.60 10.27 -5.87
CA ASP A 56 7.94 10.24 -6.45
C ASP A 56 8.21 8.96 -7.27
N GLY A 57 7.23 8.06 -7.36
CA GLY A 57 7.36 6.80 -8.08
C GLY A 57 7.93 5.65 -7.27
N SER A 58 8.34 5.89 -6.03
CA SER A 58 8.85 4.82 -5.17
C SER A 58 7.72 3.92 -4.69
N ILE A 59 8.06 2.67 -4.35
CA ILE A 59 7.09 1.65 -3.95
C ILE A 59 7.54 1.01 -2.64
N LEU A 60 6.59 0.88 -1.70
CA LEU A 60 6.78 0.08 -0.49
C LEU A 60 5.80 -1.08 -0.50
N VAL A 61 6.29 -2.26 -0.15
CA VAL A 61 5.49 -3.50 -0.10
C VAL A 61 5.50 -4.02 1.32
N GLU A 62 4.32 -4.20 1.90
CA GLU A 62 4.15 -4.65 3.29
C GLU A 62 4.99 -3.84 4.29
N PRO A 63 4.96 -2.49 4.22
CA PRO A 63 5.81 -1.70 5.09
C PRO A 63 5.37 -1.78 6.55
N SER A 64 6.36 -1.76 7.46
CA SER A 64 6.09 -1.57 8.88
C SER A 64 5.78 -0.09 9.14
N ALA A 65 5.27 0.21 10.34
CA ALA A 65 5.06 1.61 10.75
C ALA A 65 6.38 2.38 10.73
N ARG A 66 7.49 1.73 11.09
CA ARG A 66 8.82 2.34 11.05
C ARG A 66 9.23 2.70 9.61
N GLU A 67 8.96 1.82 8.66
CA GLU A 67 9.29 2.09 7.25
C GLU A 67 8.44 3.22 6.69
N LEU A 68 7.17 3.29 7.06
CA LEU A 68 6.30 4.40 6.67
C LEU A 68 6.81 5.72 7.25
N ALA A 69 7.17 5.73 8.53
CA ALA A 69 7.70 6.92 9.19
C ALA A 69 8.99 7.39 8.52
N ALA A 70 9.89 6.47 8.20
CA ALA A 70 11.14 6.80 7.52
C ALA A 70 10.90 7.42 6.15
N LYS A 71 9.91 6.90 5.40
CA LYS A 71 9.57 7.42 4.08
C LYS A 71 9.10 8.87 4.14
N PHE A 72 8.28 9.21 5.12
CA PHE A 72 7.72 10.55 5.25
C PHE A 72 8.60 11.53 6.03
N ALA A 73 9.69 11.05 6.63
CA ALA A 73 10.66 11.88 7.33
C ALA A 73 11.67 12.55 6.40
N GLN A 74 11.66 12.18 5.13
CA GLN A 74 12.60 12.71 4.13
C GLN A 74 12.22 14.09 3.62
#